data_8aa4adc01a071c295222e2d1cfefe74d
#
_entry.id   8aa4adc01a071c295222e2d1cfefe74d
#
_cell.length_a   1.000
_cell.length_b   1.000
_cell.length_c   1.000
_cell.angle_alpha   90.00
_cell.angle_beta   90.00
_cell.angle_gamma   90.00
#
_symmetry.space_group_name_H-M   'P 1'
#
loop_
_entity.id
_entity.type
_entity.pdbx_description
1 polymer ?
#
loop_
_entity_poly.entity_id
_entity_poly.type
_entity_poly.pdbx_seq_one_letter_code
_entity_poly.pdbx_strand_id
1 'polypeptide(L)'
;MRESKTYSVLEIFYDFVFVNALFGLMYMILDLIRWPLDQNMVWRFALTLAAVLYIWFSQVAYNNRFLKEGPLDYVCHFFDLTVFLFLSKGNTVSWKDSWVVLSASLGFLYLSLGLRYGYQWMRAKTEPIKYLVASHGLIFLVQGILLLIATTLPYEWGVACLVVAVLGGWLAPLYFLRDRQVPALDFDRLKNRVSLMFMMYLGGLIVISMGTFLSGESDTLIGLIITACLILHYKSQSDRVPQGADQSATGFIYSHYVLMIGLSYVIVALRGFMAPHMRISHMVDLTYGGLCVYYLGIILLSFKSKPQFKAGFATWKIYLPLLAGWLLSKRALGMRDVELVRLMVVIALIFAGQLFLLKKPEKEPAPSLEGAPAQGDQGQALEAAEEVALEIEPTESELATREVSAAHTPEAQEQAAPPAESPAPSQD
;
A
#
# COMPACT_ATOMS: atom_id res chain seq x y z
N MET A 1 12.61 -11.45 24.66
CA MET A 1 12.38 -11.18 23.24
C MET A 1 10.95 -11.58 22.90
N ARG A 2 10.07 -10.66 22.47
CA ARG A 2 8.77 -11.04 21.89
C ARG A 2 9.08 -11.62 20.51
N GLU A 3 8.77 -12.89 20.30
CA GLU A 3 8.80 -13.48 18.97
C GLU A 3 7.97 -12.58 18.03
N SER A 4 8.62 -12.07 17.00
CA SER A 4 7.95 -11.33 15.94
C SER A 4 6.94 -12.28 15.31
N LYS A 5 5.64 -12.07 15.56
CA LYS A 5 4.59 -12.88 14.94
C LYS A 5 4.71 -12.75 13.43
N THR A 6 5.10 -13.84 12.78
CA THR A 6 5.12 -13.97 11.32
C THR A 6 3.72 -13.67 10.76
N TYR A 7 3.65 -13.14 9.53
CA TYR A 7 2.35 -12.91 8.87
C TYR A 7 1.65 -14.25 8.63
N SER A 8 0.34 -14.25 8.86
CA SER A 8 -0.51 -15.36 8.46
C SER A 8 -0.60 -15.42 6.92
N VAL A 9 -0.59 -16.63 6.37
CA VAL A 9 -0.88 -16.86 4.95
C VAL A 9 -2.25 -16.28 4.58
N LEU A 10 -3.23 -16.37 5.50
CA LEU A 10 -4.55 -15.79 5.34
C LEU A 10 -4.52 -14.26 5.19
N GLU A 11 -3.67 -13.57 5.96
CA GLU A 11 -3.50 -12.11 5.86
C GLU A 11 -2.90 -11.70 4.51
N ILE A 12 -1.89 -12.43 4.03
CA ILE A 12 -1.25 -12.16 2.73
C ILE A 12 -2.24 -12.41 1.59
N PHE A 13 -3.00 -13.50 1.65
CA PHE A 13 -4.02 -13.81 0.66
C PHE A 13 -5.13 -12.75 0.62
N TYR A 14 -5.56 -12.29 1.80
CA TYR A 14 -6.52 -11.20 1.93
C TYR A 14 -6.00 -9.93 1.25
N ASP A 15 -4.75 -9.54 1.52
CA ASP A 15 -4.14 -8.34 0.97
C ASP A 15 -4.00 -8.44 -0.56
N PHE A 16 -3.67 -9.61 -1.10
CA PHE A 16 -3.60 -9.86 -2.54
C PHE A 16 -4.96 -9.68 -3.23
N VAL A 17 -6.03 -10.29 -2.68
CA VAL A 17 -7.39 -10.15 -3.23
C VAL A 17 -7.89 -8.71 -3.09
N PHE A 18 -7.56 -8.04 -1.99
CA PHE A 18 -7.89 -6.63 -1.78
C PHE A 18 -7.24 -5.73 -2.84
N VAL A 19 -5.95 -5.91 -3.11
CA VAL A 19 -5.25 -5.16 -4.18
C VAL A 19 -5.91 -5.40 -5.53
N ASN A 20 -6.29 -6.64 -5.84
CA ASN A 20 -7.01 -6.94 -7.08
C ASN A 20 -8.39 -6.25 -7.14
N ALA A 21 -9.10 -6.17 -6.01
CA ALA A 21 -10.37 -5.43 -5.93
C ALA A 21 -10.16 -3.92 -6.16
N LEU A 22 -9.08 -3.33 -5.64
CA LEU A 22 -8.72 -1.93 -5.91
C LEU A 22 -8.49 -1.69 -7.41
N PHE A 23 -7.81 -2.62 -8.11
CA PHE A 23 -7.66 -2.52 -9.57
C PHE A 23 -9.01 -2.61 -10.29
N GLY A 24 -9.93 -3.45 -9.79
CA GLY A 24 -11.31 -3.51 -10.30
C GLY A 24 -12.04 -2.17 -10.19
N LEU A 25 -11.88 -1.46 -9.07
CA LEU A 25 -12.47 -0.13 -8.88
C LEU A 25 -11.91 0.92 -9.85
N MET A 26 -10.65 0.80 -10.25
CA MET A 26 -10.03 1.74 -11.19
C MET A 26 -10.62 1.64 -12.60
N TYR A 27 -11.11 0.46 -13.01
CA TYR A 27 -11.82 0.33 -14.29
C TYR A 27 -13.06 1.21 -14.37
N MET A 28 -13.72 1.47 -13.24
CA MET A 28 -14.84 2.40 -13.15
C MET A 28 -14.51 3.78 -13.72
N ILE A 29 -13.37 4.35 -13.32
CA ILE A 29 -12.95 5.67 -13.83
C ILE A 29 -12.55 5.60 -15.30
N LEU A 30 -11.85 4.56 -15.71
CA LEU A 30 -11.38 4.44 -17.09
C LEU A 30 -12.52 4.44 -18.10
N ASP A 31 -13.60 3.74 -17.81
CA ASP A 31 -14.78 3.74 -18.67
C ASP A 31 -15.47 5.11 -18.73
N LEU A 32 -15.37 5.88 -17.66
CA LEU A 32 -15.98 7.20 -17.53
C LEU A 32 -15.15 8.32 -18.20
N ILE A 33 -13.83 8.14 -18.34
CA ILE A 33 -12.92 9.16 -18.95
C ILE A 33 -13.06 9.21 -20.49
N ARG A 34 -13.79 8.29 -21.10
CA ARG A 34 -14.17 8.38 -22.53
C ARG A 34 -14.96 9.66 -22.86
N TRP A 35 -15.65 10.23 -21.87
CA TRP A 35 -16.44 11.45 -21.96
C TRP A 35 -15.65 12.66 -21.39
N PRO A 36 -16.13 13.92 -21.55
CA PRO A 36 -15.54 15.04 -20.84
C PRO A 36 -15.40 14.69 -19.35
N LEU A 37 -14.22 14.91 -18.78
CA LEU A 37 -13.95 14.57 -17.39
C LEU A 37 -14.96 15.30 -16.50
N ASP A 38 -15.94 14.59 -15.97
CA ASP A 38 -16.85 15.14 -14.98
C ASP A 38 -16.07 15.25 -13.66
N GLN A 39 -15.91 16.47 -13.15
CA GLN A 39 -15.26 16.71 -11.86
C GLN A 39 -15.90 15.88 -10.73
N ASN A 40 -17.20 15.61 -10.86
CA ASN A 40 -17.90 14.74 -9.92
C ASN A 40 -17.35 13.31 -9.89
N MET A 41 -16.79 12.81 -10.97
CA MET A 41 -16.22 11.45 -11.02
C MET A 41 -14.92 11.34 -10.21
N VAL A 42 -14.09 12.36 -10.26
CA VAL A 42 -12.81 12.39 -9.54
C VAL A 42 -13.06 12.29 -8.03
N TRP A 43 -13.92 13.14 -7.47
CA TRP A 43 -14.19 13.07 -6.04
C TRP A 43 -14.98 11.82 -5.62
N ARG A 44 -15.88 11.32 -6.47
CA ARG A 44 -16.63 10.06 -6.22
C ARG A 44 -15.68 8.87 -6.10
N PHE A 45 -14.73 8.78 -7.02
CA PHE A 45 -13.69 7.75 -6.94
C PHE A 45 -12.85 7.89 -5.67
N ALA A 46 -12.40 9.12 -5.33
CA ALA A 46 -11.66 9.36 -4.09
C ALA A 46 -12.47 8.93 -2.85
N LEU A 47 -13.77 9.21 -2.81
CA LEU A 47 -14.64 8.83 -1.71
C LEU A 47 -14.81 7.31 -1.62
N THR A 48 -15.06 6.63 -2.74
CA THR A 48 -15.15 5.17 -2.78
C THR A 48 -13.84 4.53 -2.33
N LEU A 49 -12.73 5.01 -2.86
CA LEU A 49 -11.40 4.52 -2.51
C LEU A 49 -11.10 4.77 -1.03
N ALA A 50 -11.44 5.94 -0.50
CA ALA A 50 -11.31 6.25 0.91
C ALA A 50 -12.11 5.30 1.79
N ALA A 51 -13.35 4.97 1.41
CA ALA A 51 -14.20 4.02 2.12
C ALA A 51 -13.60 2.61 2.13
N VAL A 52 -13.14 2.13 0.98
CA VAL A 52 -12.56 0.80 0.82
C VAL A 52 -11.23 0.67 1.56
N LEU A 53 -10.35 1.68 1.46
CA LEU A 53 -9.11 1.73 2.21
C LEU A 53 -9.34 1.76 3.73
N TYR A 54 -10.37 2.48 4.19
CA TYR A 54 -10.73 2.52 5.60
C TYR A 54 -11.06 1.12 6.15
N ILE A 55 -11.82 0.32 5.41
CA ILE A 55 -12.10 -1.07 5.78
C ILE A 55 -10.81 -1.88 5.89
N TRP A 56 -9.93 -1.78 4.90
CA TRP A 56 -8.67 -2.53 4.91
C TRP A 56 -7.78 -2.15 6.09
N PHE A 57 -7.55 -0.87 6.33
CA PHE A 57 -6.74 -0.41 7.47
C PHE A 57 -7.35 -0.81 8.81
N SER A 58 -8.68 -0.78 8.91
CA SER A 58 -9.40 -1.21 10.11
C SER A 58 -9.27 -2.70 10.34
N GLN A 59 -9.32 -3.49 9.27
CA GLN A 59 -9.06 -4.93 9.29
C GLN A 59 -7.62 -5.24 9.70
N VAL A 60 -6.65 -4.50 9.18
CA VAL A 60 -5.23 -4.63 9.58
C VAL A 60 -5.07 -4.33 11.08
N ALA A 61 -5.70 -3.26 11.56
CA ALA A 61 -5.68 -2.88 12.98
C ALA A 61 -6.36 -3.93 13.89
N TYR A 62 -7.48 -4.52 13.43
CA TYR A 62 -8.15 -5.62 14.12
C TYR A 62 -7.25 -6.87 14.18
N ASN A 63 -6.70 -7.29 13.05
CA ASN A 63 -5.85 -8.47 12.97
C ASN A 63 -4.56 -8.32 13.79
N ASN A 64 -3.97 -7.13 13.78
CA ASN A 64 -2.78 -6.82 14.56
C ASN A 64 -2.98 -7.10 16.07
N ARG A 65 -4.20 -6.87 16.59
CA ARG A 65 -4.52 -7.07 18.00
C ARG A 65 -5.14 -8.42 18.33
N PHE A 66 -6.02 -8.94 17.48
CA PHE A 66 -6.98 -9.98 17.85
C PHE A 66 -6.93 -11.25 17.01
N LEU A 67 -6.21 -11.26 15.87
CA LEU A 67 -6.15 -12.45 15.02
C LEU A 67 -5.53 -13.65 15.75
N LYS A 68 -6.26 -14.78 15.77
CA LYS A 68 -5.84 -16.04 16.37
C LYS A 68 -5.82 -17.21 15.39
N GLU A 69 -6.20 -16.98 14.13
CA GLU A 69 -6.32 -17.99 13.07
C GLU A 69 -7.29 -19.13 13.43
N GLY A 70 -8.37 -18.78 14.11
CA GLY A 70 -9.46 -19.72 14.41
C GLY A 70 -10.44 -19.87 13.23
N PRO A 71 -11.31 -20.89 13.26
CA PRO A 71 -12.30 -21.13 12.20
C PRO A 71 -13.18 -19.90 11.89
N LEU A 72 -13.55 -19.13 12.92
CA LEU A 72 -14.30 -17.89 12.74
C LEU A 72 -13.54 -16.85 11.94
N ASP A 73 -12.22 -16.72 12.17
CA ASP A 73 -11.40 -15.77 11.43
C ASP A 73 -11.36 -16.14 9.94
N TYR A 74 -11.22 -17.42 9.60
CA TYR A 74 -11.28 -17.89 8.21
C TYR A 74 -12.64 -17.60 7.57
N VAL A 75 -13.75 -17.92 8.23
CA VAL A 75 -15.10 -17.65 7.71
C VAL A 75 -15.32 -16.17 7.44
N CYS A 76 -14.95 -15.31 8.39
CA CYS A 76 -15.08 -13.86 8.23
C CYS A 76 -14.19 -13.32 7.09
N HIS A 77 -12.94 -13.80 6.98
CA HIS A 77 -12.06 -13.36 5.89
C HIS A 77 -12.58 -13.80 4.52
N PHE A 78 -13.05 -15.05 4.37
CA PHE A 78 -13.64 -15.50 3.11
C PHE A 78 -14.93 -14.75 2.75
N PHE A 79 -15.76 -14.42 3.74
CA PHE A 79 -16.92 -13.55 3.54
C PHE A 79 -16.50 -12.19 3.01
N ASP A 80 -15.55 -11.51 3.68
CA ASP A 80 -15.05 -10.20 3.25
C ASP A 80 -14.45 -10.26 1.84
N LEU A 81 -13.65 -11.29 1.51
CA LEU A 81 -13.08 -11.49 0.18
C LEU A 81 -14.16 -11.65 -0.89
N THR A 82 -15.21 -12.41 -0.58
CA THR A 82 -16.35 -12.56 -1.49
C THR A 82 -17.02 -11.21 -1.75
N VAL A 83 -17.26 -10.43 -0.68
CA VAL A 83 -17.87 -9.10 -0.83
C VAL A 83 -16.95 -8.15 -1.63
N PHE A 84 -15.63 -8.19 -1.45
CA PHE A 84 -14.69 -7.41 -2.26
C PHE A 84 -14.72 -7.80 -3.75
N LEU A 85 -14.89 -9.08 -4.07
CA LEU A 85 -15.04 -9.52 -5.47
C LEU A 85 -16.35 -8.98 -6.08
N PHE A 86 -17.47 -8.99 -5.33
CA PHE A 86 -18.70 -8.35 -5.77
C PHE A 86 -18.53 -6.85 -5.95
N LEU A 87 -17.88 -6.18 -5.01
CA LEU A 87 -17.59 -4.75 -5.08
C LEU A 87 -16.79 -4.40 -6.35
N SER A 88 -15.77 -5.20 -6.69
CA SER A 88 -14.91 -4.94 -7.84
C SER A 88 -15.60 -5.21 -9.18
N LYS A 89 -16.53 -6.15 -9.25
CA LYS A 89 -17.25 -6.54 -10.47
C LYS A 89 -18.58 -5.81 -10.65
N GLY A 90 -19.23 -5.41 -9.57
CA GLY A 90 -20.54 -4.76 -9.59
C GLY A 90 -20.50 -3.29 -10.00
N ASN A 91 -19.31 -2.69 -10.12
CA ASN A 91 -19.17 -1.30 -10.51
C ASN A 91 -19.32 -1.15 -12.02
N THR A 92 -20.43 -0.53 -12.45
CA THR A 92 -20.70 -0.16 -13.84
C THR A 92 -20.22 1.27 -14.13
N VAL A 93 -20.29 1.67 -15.40
CA VAL A 93 -19.93 3.03 -15.88
C VAL A 93 -20.71 4.12 -15.16
N SER A 94 -21.95 3.85 -14.76
CA SER A 94 -22.79 4.79 -14.01
C SER A 94 -22.72 4.49 -12.51
N TRP A 95 -22.21 5.43 -11.73
CA TRP A 95 -22.18 5.29 -10.27
C TRP A 95 -23.58 5.19 -9.67
N LYS A 96 -24.56 5.81 -10.30
CA LYS A 96 -25.96 5.71 -9.90
C LYS A 96 -26.49 4.28 -10.07
N ASP A 97 -26.14 3.62 -11.17
CA ASP A 97 -26.59 2.24 -11.44
C ASP A 97 -25.82 1.23 -10.56
N SER A 98 -24.57 1.52 -10.22
CA SER A 98 -23.75 0.70 -9.30
C SER A 98 -24.03 0.99 -7.84
N TRP A 99 -24.85 1.98 -7.51
CA TRP A 99 -25.00 2.50 -6.15
C TRP A 99 -25.40 1.42 -5.12
N VAL A 100 -26.39 0.60 -5.46
CA VAL A 100 -26.88 -0.43 -4.58
C VAL A 100 -25.79 -1.46 -4.26
N VAL A 101 -25.04 -1.89 -5.29
CA VAL A 101 -23.94 -2.86 -5.11
C VAL A 101 -22.81 -2.24 -4.28
N LEU A 102 -22.43 -1.02 -4.57
CA LEU A 102 -21.39 -0.30 -3.83
C LEU A 102 -21.77 -0.13 -2.36
N SER A 103 -22.95 0.42 -2.09
CA SER A 103 -23.39 0.73 -0.73
C SER A 103 -23.66 -0.55 0.09
N ALA A 104 -24.28 -1.57 -0.51
CA ALA A 104 -24.50 -2.85 0.15
C ALA A 104 -23.19 -3.57 0.47
N SER A 105 -22.23 -3.60 -0.48
CA SER A 105 -20.93 -4.25 -0.26
C SER A 105 -20.17 -3.57 0.87
N LEU A 106 -20.07 -2.24 0.86
CA LEU A 106 -19.45 -1.50 1.96
C LEU A 106 -20.18 -1.73 3.29
N GLY A 107 -21.51 -1.71 3.27
CA GLY A 107 -22.34 -2.00 4.44
C GLY A 107 -22.05 -3.36 5.05
N PHE A 108 -21.99 -4.41 4.24
CA PHE A 108 -21.67 -5.77 4.71
C PHE A 108 -20.24 -5.88 5.25
N LEU A 109 -19.27 -5.24 4.62
CA LEU A 109 -17.88 -5.23 5.12
C LEU A 109 -17.77 -4.54 6.48
N TYR A 110 -18.44 -3.39 6.66
CA TYR A 110 -18.47 -2.70 7.95
C TYR A 110 -19.20 -3.55 9.01
N LEU A 111 -20.33 -4.16 8.68
CA LEU A 111 -21.05 -5.05 9.61
C LEU A 111 -20.20 -6.25 10.00
N SER A 112 -19.53 -6.91 9.06
CA SER A 112 -18.60 -8.03 9.33
C SER A 112 -17.56 -7.63 10.36
N LEU A 113 -16.92 -6.48 10.18
CA LEU A 113 -15.92 -5.97 11.09
C LEU A 113 -16.53 -5.57 12.44
N GLY A 114 -17.70 -4.93 12.45
CA GLY A 114 -18.44 -4.57 13.65
C GLY A 114 -18.82 -5.79 14.50
N LEU A 115 -19.30 -6.87 13.86
CA LEU A 115 -19.62 -8.13 14.53
C LEU A 115 -18.39 -8.80 15.13
N ARG A 116 -17.24 -8.75 14.44
CA ARG A 116 -15.98 -9.27 14.99
C ARG A 116 -15.51 -8.49 16.20
N TYR A 117 -15.63 -7.16 16.20
CA TYR A 117 -15.37 -6.35 17.39
C TYR A 117 -16.38 -6.67 18.53
N GLY A 118 -17.66 -6.86 18.20
CA GLY A 118 -18.68 -7.32 19.15
C GLY A 118 -18.33 -8.67 19.80
N TYR A 119 -17.84 -9.62 18.99
CA TYR A 119 -17.36 -10.91 19.52
C TYR A 119 -16.16 -10.74 20.46
N GLN A 120 -15.23 -9.84 20.14
CA GLN A 120 -14.11 -9.54 21.05
C GLN A 120 -14.58 -8.84 22.33
N TRP A 121 -15.64 -8.01 22.27
CA TRP A 121 -16.20 -7.37 23.44
C TRP A 121 -16.71 -8.40 24.46
N MET A 122 -17.37 -9.45 24.01
CA MET A 122 -17.83 -10.54 24.90
C MET A 122 -16.68 -11.30 25.55
N ARG A 123 -15.48 -11.29 24.96
CA ARG A 123 -14.26 -11.99 25.44
C ARG A 123 -13.29 -11.09 26.18
N ALA A 124 -13.46 -9.79 26.15
CA ALA A 124 -12.55 -8.83 26.74
C ALA A 124 -12.58 -8.93 28.28
N LYS A 125 -11.40 -9.06 28.88
CA LYS A 125 -11.26 -9.22 30.34
C LYS A 125 -10.94 -7.89 31.05
N THR A 126 -10.39 -6.93 30.35
CA THR A 126 -9.95 -5.64 30.92
C THR A 126 -10.76 -4.48 30.38
N GLU A 127 -11.04 -3.48 31.22
CA GLU A 127 -11.85 -2.32 30.83
C GLU A 127 -11.26 -1.52 29.64
N PRO A 128 -9.94 -1.29 29.52
CA PRO A 128 -9.41 -0.62 28.34
C PRO A 128 -9.66 -1.37 27.03
N ILE A 129 -9.57 -2.71 27.06
CA ILE A 129 -9.87 -3.53 25.88
C ILE A 129 -11.37 -3.52 25.59
N LYS A 130 -12.24 -3.65 26.60
CA LYS A 130 -13.69 -3.57 26.41
C LYS A 130 -14.10 -2.25 25.78
N TYR A 131 -13.56 -1.14 26.29
CA TYR A 131 -13.84 0.18 25.73
C TYR A 131 -13.41 0.30 24.27
N LEU A 132 -12.18 -0.14 23.96
CA LEU A 132 -11.64 -0.14 22.58
C LEU A 132 -12.56 -0.91 21.63
N VAL A 133 -12.90 -2.16 21.97
CA VAL A 133 -13.69 -3.03 21.08
C VAL A 133 -15.15 -2.59 21.00
N ALA A 134 -15.74 -2.08 22.07
CA ALA A 134 -17.07 -1.52 22.06
C ALA A 134 -17.18 -0.27 21.18
N SER A 135 -16.23 0.67 21.32
CA SER A 135 -16.22 1.89 20.51
C SER A 135 -16.06 1.59 19.03
N HIS A 136 -15.09 0.77 18.63
CA HIS A 136 -14.91 0.39 17.23
C HIS A 136 -16.08 -0.44 16.71
N GLY A 137 -16.57 -1.41 17.49
CA GLY A 137 -17.71 -2.23 17.14
C GLY A 137 -18.95 -1.37 16.86
N LEU A 138 -19.25 -0.42 17.75
CA LEU A 138 -20.38 0.49 17.57
C LEU A 138 -20.23 1.36 16.31
N ILE A 139 -19.04 1.94 16.09
CA ILE A 139 -18.77 2.75 14.89
C ILE A 139 -19.05 1.93 13.63
N PHE A 140 -18.49 0.72 13.52
CA PHE A 140 -18.64 -0.13 12.32
C PHE A 140 -20.09 -0.64 12.16
N LEU A 141 -20.78 -0.99 13.23
CA LEU A 141 -22.20 -1.40 13.16
C LEU A 141 -23.07 -0.23 12.66
N VAL A 142 -22.89 0.97 13.21
CA VAL A 142 -23.66 2.15 12.77
C VAL A 142 -23.36 2.47 11.31
N GLN A 143 -22.09 2.45 10.89
CA GLN A 143 -21.71 2.69 9.49
C GLN A 143 -22.31 1.63 8.56
N GLY A 144 -22.22 0.35 8.94
CA GLY A 144 -22.75 -0.76 8.15
C GLY A 144 -24.27 -0.66 7.98
N ILE A 145 -25.02 -0.40 9.06
CA ILE A 145 -26.48 -0.21 9.03
C ILE A 145 -26.83 1.01 8.18
N LEU A 146 -26.13 2.15 8.38
CA LEU A 146 -26.36 3.37 7.61
C LEU A 146 -26.22 3.13 6.11
N LEU A 147 -25.18 2.40 5.69
CA LEU A 147 -24.95 2.11 4.27
C LEU A 147 -25.94 1.10 3.70
N LEU A 148 -26.43 0.13 4.49
CA LEU A 148 -27.51 -0.74 4.04
C LEU A 148 -28.83 0.04 3.89
N ILE A 149 -29.17 0.94 4.80
CA ILE A 149 -30.31 1.84 4.65
C ILE A 149 -30.13 2.74 3.42
N ALA A 150 -28.91 3.21 3.15
CA ALA A 150 -28.61 4.06 1.99
C ALA A 150 -28.93 3.39 0.64
N THR A 151 -29.02 2.07 0.57
CA THR A 151 -29.45 1.33 -0.65
C THR A 151 -30.91 1.59 -1.01
N THR A 152 -31.75 1.92 -0.02
CA THR A 152 -33.18 2.14 -0.20
C THR A 152 -33.55 3.62 -0.36
N LEU A 153 -32.59 4.51 -0.12
CA LEU A 153 -32.79 5.96 -0.22
C LEU A 153 -32.62 6.47 -1.66
N PRO A 154 -33.17 7.64 -2.00
CA PRO A 154 -32.80 8.35 -3.22
C PRO A 154 -31.27 8.52 -3.29
N TYR A 155 -30.71 8.42 -4.48
CA TYR A 155 -29.27 8.39 -4.74
C TYR A 155 -28.48 9.50 -4.03
N GLU A 156 -28.99 10.74 -4.03
CA GLU A 156 -28.31 11.90 -3.42
C GLU A 156 -28.18 11.74 -1.89
N TRP A 157 -29.24 11.26 -1.24
CA TRP A 157 -29.23 10.94 0.19
C TRP A 157 -28.35 9.75 0.52
N GLY A 158 -28.34 8.75 -0.36
CA GLY A 158 -27.44 7.61 -0.24
C GLY A 158 -25.98 8.05 -0.23
N VAL A 159 -25.60 8.93 -1.17
CA VAL A 159 -24.23 9.49 -1.23
C VAL A 159 -23.90 10.30 0.04
N ALA A 160 -24.86 11.09 0.56
CA ALA A 160 -24.66 11.80 1.82
C ALA A 160 -24.40 10.83 2.98
N CYS A 161 -25.13 9.69 3.05
CA CYS A 161 -24.87 8.63 4.02
C CYS A 161 -23.45 8.06 3.89
N LEU A 162 -22.96 7.85 2.67
CA LEU A 162 -21.59 7.37 2.45
C LEU A 162 -20.55 8.40 2.95
N VAL A 163 -20.74 9.68 2.64
CA VAL A 163 -19.87 10.75 3.15
C VAL A 163 -19.84 10.75 4.68
N VAL A 164 -21.00 10.69 5.32
CA VAL A 164 -21.11 10.64 6.79
C VAL A 164 -20.46 9.39 7.35
N ALA A 165 -20.65 8.22 6.72
CA ALA A 165 -20.01 6.98 7.13
C ALA A 165 -18.48 7.07 7.07
N VAL A 166 -17.92 7.56 5.95
CA VAL A 166 -16.47 7.68 5.77
C VAL A 166 -15.86 8.69 6.73
N LEU A 167 -16.42 9.91 6.82
CA LEU A 167 -15.92 10.94 7.72
C LEU A 167 -16.09 10.53 9.19
N GLY A 168 -17.23 9.94 9.55
CA GLY A 168 -17.47 9.40 10.88
C GLY A 168 -16.46 8.34 11.26
N GLY A 169 -16.14 7.41 10.35
CA GLY A 169 -15.11 6.40 10.56
C GLY A 169 -13.71 6.96 10.78
N TRP A 170 -13.36 8.01 10.05
CA TRP A 170 -12.04 8.64 10.20
C TRP A 170 -11.92 9.49 11.48
N LEU A 171 -12.98 10.21 11.84
CA LEU A 171 -12.94 11.16 12.95
C LEU A 171 -13.32 10.54 14.29
N ALA A 172 -14.26 9.59 14.31
CA ALA A 172 -14.76 9.00 15.55
C ALA A 172 -13.66 8.32 16.38
N PRO A 173 -12.74 7.50 15.83
CA PRO A 173 -11.65 6.92 16.60
C PRO A 173 -10.73 7.97 17.22
N LEU A 174 -10.47 9.08 16.51
CA LEU A 174 -9.64 10.18 17.00
C LEU A 174 -10.27 10.86 18.22
N TYR A 175 -11.61 10.96 18.25
CA TYR A 175 -12.36 11.55 19.35
C TYR A 175 -12.49 10.58 20.53
N PHE A 176 -13.00 9.37 20.29
CA PHE A 176 -13.29 8.40 21.35
C PHE A 176 -12.06 7.83 22.05
N LEU A 177 -10.91 7.76 21.36
CA LEU A 177 -9.70 7.14 21.89
C LEU A 177 -8.64 8.14 22.38
N ARG A 178 -8.91 9.44 22.24
CA ARG A 178 -7.91 10.50 22.49
C ARG A 178 -7.28 10.43 23.88
N ASP A 179 -8.09 10.24 24.91
CA ASP A 179 -7.68 10.34 26.31
C ASP A 179 -7.69 8.97 27.03
N ARG A 180 -7.72 7.87 26.26
CA ARG A 180 -7.81 6.53 26.83
C ARG A 180 -6.51 5.76 26.67
N GLN A 181 -6.09 5.09 27.74
CA GLN A 181 -4.97 4.15 27.72
C GLN A 181 -5.41 2.83 27.07
N VAL A 182 -5.56 2.84 25.76
CA VAL A 182 -5.89 1.63 24.99
C VAL A 182 -4.63 0.88 24.59
N PRO A 183 -4.67 -0.45 24.45
CA PRO A 183 -3.53 -1.22 24.00
C PRO A 183 -3.02 -0.72 22.64
N ALA A 184 -1.73 -0.39 22.59
CA ALA A 184 -1.08 0.05 21.36
C ALA A 184 -1.08 -1.05 20.31
N LEU A 185 -1.05 -0.67 19.04
CA LEU A 185 -0.75 -1.56 17.93
C LEU A 185 0.72 -1.98 17.98
N ASP A 186 1.02 -3.20 17.59
CA ASP A 186 2.37 -3.60 17.23
C ASP A 186 2.76 -2.83 15.96
N PHE A 187 3.56 -1.78 16.14
CA PHE A 187 3.89 -0.85 15.07
C PHE A 187 4.77 -1.52 14.01
N ASP A 188 5.68 -2.39 14.39
CA ASP A 188 6.59 -3.05 13.46
C ASP A 188 5.83 -4.01 12.54
N ARG A 189 4.91 -4.78 13.11
CA ARG A 189 3.99 -5.62 12.34
C ARG A 189 3.10 -4.79 11.41
N LEU A 190 2.52 -3.70 11.91
CA LEU A 190 1.70 -2.78 11.11
C LEU A 190 2.51 -2.19 9.93
N LYS A 191 3.70 -1.63 10.21
CA LYS A 191 4.57 -1.02 9.21
C LYS A 191 4.91 -2.01 8.10
N ASN A 192 5.35 -3.21 8.48
CA ASN A 192 5.74 -4.23 7.51
C ASN A 192 4.55 -4.64 6.63
N ARG A 193 3.37 -4.88 7.22
CA ARG A 193 2.17 -5.28 6.47
C ARG A 193 1.70 -4.20 5.51
N VAL A 194 1.63 -2.95 5.97
CA VAL A 194 1.24 -1.82 5.13
C VAL A 194 2.24 -1.61 3.99
N SER A 195 3.55 -1.72 4.28
CA SER A 195 4.58 -1.63 3.25
C SER A 195 4.49 -2.76 2.22
N LEU A 196 4.24 -4.00 2.66
CA LEU A 196 4.05 -5.14 1.76
C LEU A 196 2.85 -4.93 0.83
N MET A 197 1.71 -4.55 1.37
CA MET A 197 0.51 -4.27 0.57
C MET A 197 0.74 -3.13 -0.42
N PHE A 198 1.42 -2.05 0.01
CA PHE A 198 1.77 -0.94 -0.87
C PHE A 198 2.69 -1.39 -2.01
N MET A 199 3.66 -2.27 -1.73
CA MET A 199 4.54 -2.84 -2.76
C MET A 199 3.78 -3.77 -3.72
N MET A 200 2.82 -4.57 -3.23
CA MET A 200 1.93 -5.36 -4.10
C MET A 200 1.09 -4.45 -5.01
N TYR A 201 0.63 -3.31 -4.49
CA TYR A 201 -0.12 -2.33 -5.26
C TYR A 201 0.73 -1.66 -6.36
N LEU A 202 1.98 -1.31 -6.07
CA LEU A 202 2.95 -0.85 -7.06
C LEU A 202 3.32 -1.97 -8.06
N GLY A 203 3.41 -3.21 -7.60
CA GLY A 203 3.63 -4.38 -8.47
C GLY A 203 2.53 -4.55 -9.52
N GLY A 204 1.28 -4.29 -9.15
CA GLY A 204 0.16 -4.27 -10.10
C GLY A 204 0.30 -3.21 -11.20
N LEU A 205 0.96 -2.09 -10.92
CA LEU A 205 1.28 -1.07 -11.94
C LEU A 205 2.28 -1.63 -12.98
N ILE A 206 3.23 -2.46 -12.55
CA ILE A 206 4.15 -3.16 -13.46
C ILE A 206 3.34 -4.09 -14.39
N VAL A 207 2.42 -4.89 -13.82
CA VAL A 207 1.57 -5.80 -14.61
C VAL A 207 0.73 -5.04 -15.64
N ILE A 208 0.19 -3.88 -15.28
CA ILE A 208 -0.54 -3.01 -16.20
C ILE A 208 0.38 -2.52 -17.33
N SER A 209 1.59 -2.08 -17.00
CA SER A 209 2.58 -1.62 -17.97
C SER A 209 3.04 -2.75 -18.90
N MET A 210 3.19 -3.96 -18.40
CA MET A 210 3.59 -5.13 -19.21
C MET A 210 2.52 -5.60 -20.17
N GLY A 211 1.24 -5.34 -19.93
CA GLY A 211 0.16 -5.66 -20.88
C GLY A 211 0.32 -4.97 -22.24
N THR A 212 1.06 -3.86 -22.30
CA THR A 212 1.39 -3.12 -23.52
C THR A 212 2.73 -3.53 -24.14
N PHE A 213 3.62 -4.18 -23.36
CA PHE A 213 4.93 -4.66 -23.83
C PHE A 213 4.79 -5.71 -24.95
N LEU A 214 3.77 -6.54 -24.87
CA LEU A 214 3.49 -7.57 -25.88
C LEU A 214 3.06 -6.96 -27.21
N SER A 215 2.61 -5.69 -27.23
CA SER A 215 2.29 -4.96 -28.47
C SER A 215 3.49 -4.22 -29.09
N GLY A 216 4.69 -4.28 -28.47
CA GLY A 216 5.92 -3.72 -29.02
C GLY A 216 6.04 -2.18 -28.89
N GLU A 217 5.27 -1.56 -28.03
CA GLU A 217 5.25 -0.10 -27.86
C GLU A 217 6.30 0.38 -26.84
N SER A 218 6.97 1.50 -27.15
CA SER A 218 7.93 2.21 -26.25
C SER A 218 7.33 2.62 -24.90
N ASP A 219 6.00 2.69 -24.85
CA ASP A 219 5.19 3.11 -23.70
C ASP A 219 5.43 2.28 -22.43
N THR A 220 5.72 1.00 -22.61
CA THR A 220 5.99 0.07 -21.51
C THR A 220 7.23 0.46 -20.73
N LEU A 221 8.32 0.81 -21.43
CA LEU A 221 9.57 1.19 -20.78
C LEU A 221 9.37 2.44 -19.91
N ILE A 222 8.63 3.43 -20.42
CA ILE A 222 8.30 4.66 -19.68
C ILE A 222 7.47 4.34 -18.44
N GLY A 223 6.47 3.47 -18.56
CA GLY A 223 5.66 3.02 -17.42
C GLY A 223 6.48 2.29 -16.35
N LEU A 224 7.44 1.46 -16.76
CA LEU A 224 8.37 0.78 -15.84
C LEU A 224 9.28 1.77 -15.12
N ILE A 225 9.82 2.78 -15.83
CA ILE A 225 10.66 3.83 -15.23
C ILE A 225 9.86 4.64 -14.21
N ILE A 226 8.62 5.04 -14.54
CA ILE A 226 7.73 5.75 -13.61
C ILE A 226 7.50 4.90 -12.37
N THR A 227 7.18 3.60 -12.54
CA THR A 227 6.95 2.68 -11.42
C THR A 227 8.20 2.54 -10.57
N ALA A 228 9.38 2.37 -11.18
CA ALA A 228 10.65 2.28 -10.46
C ALA A 228 10.93 3.54 -9.63
N CYS A 229 10.70 4.73 -10.20
CA CYS A 229 10.83 5.99 -9.47
C CYS A 229 9.90 6.04 -8.25
N LEU A 230 8.62 5.67 -8.40
CA LEU A 230 7.66 5.66 -7.29
C LEU A 230 8.05 4.66 -6.21
N ILE A 231 8.50 3.45 -6.58
CA ILE A 231 9.02 2.44 -5.64
C ILE A 231 10.22 2.99 -4.85
N LEU A 232 11.20 3.57 -5.53
CA LEU A 232 12.40 4.11 -4.90
C LEU A 232 12.08 5.26 -3.93
N HIS A 233 11.17 6.17 -4.32
CA HIS A 233 10.76 7.28 -3.46
C HIS A 233 10.02 6.78 -2.21
N TYR A 234 9.07 5.86 -2.38
CA TYR A 234 8.37 5.25 -1.26
C TYR A 234 9.31 4.48 -0.33
N LYS A 235 10.12 3.58 -0.89
CA LYS A 235 11.04 2.73 -0.13
C LYS A 235 12.02 3.57 0.66
N SER A 236 12.66 4.56 0.01
CA SER A 236 13.57 5.49 0.67
C SER A 236 12.92 6.19 1.86
N GLN A 237 11.66 6.60 1.76
CA GLN A 237 10.97 7.28 2.85
C GLN A 237 10.48 6.30 3.93
N SER A 238 9.96 5.14 3.55
CA SER A 238 9.49 4.11 4.49
C SER A 238 10.63 3.56 5.37
N ASP A 239 11.84 3.39 4.81
CA ASP A 239 13.01 2.92 5.56
C ASP A 239 13.50 3.94 6.62
N ARG A 240 13.21 5.22 6.41
CA ARG A 240 13.53 6.29 7.37
C ARG A 240 12.59 6.34 8.58
N VAL A 241 11.43 5.69 8.51
CA VAL A 241 10.51 5.59 9.64
C VAL A 241 11.07 4.58 10.64
N PRO A 242 11.38 4.99 11.89
CA PRO A 242 11.94 4.09 12.88
C PRO A 242 10.96 2.98 13.25
N GLN A 243 11.50 1.87 13.70
CA GLN A 243 10.75 0.77 14.32
C GLN A 243 10.65 1.00 15.82
N GLY A 244 9.72 0.33 16.50
CA GLY A 244 9.59 0.35 17.94
C GLY A 244 8.21 0.74 18.47
N ALA A 245 7.97 0.38 19.72
CA ALA A 245 6.66 0.51 20.38
C ALA A 245 6.18 1.95 20.60
N ASP A 246 7.09 2.94 20.59
CA ASP A 246 6.77 4.35 20.87
C ASP A 246 6.20 5.09 19.65
N GLN A 247 6.11 4.43 18.50
CA GLN A 247 5.62 5.07 17.28
C GLN A 247 4.10 5.10 17.21
N SER A 248 3.56 6.29 16.94
CA SER A 248 2.13 6.46 16.73
C SER A 248 1.69 5.87 15.40
N ALA A 249 0.91 4.79 15.46
CA ALA A 249 0.33 4.12 14.28
C ALA A 249 -0.62 5.03 13.49
N THR A 250 -1.35 5.93 14.14
CA THR A 250 -2.36 6.79 13.52
C THR A 250 -1.79 7.62 12.38
N GLY A 251 -0.75 8.41 12.64
CA GLY A 251 -0.17 9.25 11.58
C GLY A 251 0.47 8.43 10.45
N PHE A 252 0.98 7.23 10.72
CA PHE A 252 1.47 6.30 9.71
C PHE A 252 0.33 5.80 8.81
N ILE A 253 -0.79 5.38 9.38
CA ILE A 253 -1.98 4.95 8.64
C ILE A 253 -2.50 6.09 7.76
N TYR A 254 -2.72 7.28 8.31
CA TYR A 254 -3.26 8.42 7.55
C TYR A 254 -2.35 8.88 6.42
N SER A 255 -1.02 8.82 6.59
CA SER A 255 -0.10 9.12 5.48
C SER A 255 -0.25 8.13 4.34
N HIS A 256 -0.47 6.84 4.64
CA HIS A 256 -0.69 5.81 3.61
C HIS A 256 -2.06 5.91 2.93
N TYR A 257 -3.10 6.42 3.60
CA TYR A 257 -4.36 6.77 2.90
C TYR A 257 -4.09 7.76 1.77
N VAL A 258 -3.39 8.84 2.08
CA VAL A 258 -3.08 9.89 1.10
C VAL A 258 -2.19 9.34 -0.02
N LEU A 259 -1.16 8.56 0.33
CA LEU A 259 -0.28 7.88 -0.63
C LEU A 259 -1.07 7.00 -1.61
N MET A 260 -1.97 6.17 -1.11
CA MET A 260 -2.72 5.23 -1.94
C MET A 260 -3.74 5.93 -2.81
N ILE A 261 -4.39 6.98 -2.33
CA ILE A 261 -5.30 7.81 -3.14
C ILE A 261 -4.52 8.45 -4.30
N GLY A 262 -3.39 9.07 -4.02
CA GLY A 262 -2.54 9.68 -5.04
C GLY A 262 -2.05 8.67 -6.08
N LEU A 263 -1.53 7.53 -5.61
CA LEU A 263 -1.05 6.46 -6.47
C LEU A 263 -2.16 5.88 -7.35
N SER A 264 -3.38 5.75 -6.83
CA SER A 264 -4.53 5.26 -7.60
C SER A 264 -4.84 6.16 -8.81
N TYR A 265 -4.77 7.48 -8.65
CA TYR A 265 -4.94 8.41 -9.77
C TYR A 265 -3.81 8.29 -10.80
N VAL A 266 -2.57 8.12 -10.34
CA VAL A 266 -1.43 7.88 -11.25
C VAL A 266 -1.63 6.60 -12.04
N ILE A 267 -2.06 5.51 -11.39
CA ILE A 267 -2.32 4.22 -12.05
C ILE A 267 -3.44 4.35 -13.10
N VAL A 268 -4.55 5.01 -12.75
CA VAL A 268 -5.66 5.28 -13.67
C VAL A 268 -5.17 6.08 -14.88
N ALA A 269 -4.39 7.13 -14.65
CA ALA A 269 -3.87 7.99 -15.70
C ALA A 269 -2.91 7.24 -16.63
N LEU A 270 -1.95 6.48 -16.08
CA LEU A 270 -1.00 5.69 -16.87
C LEU A 270 -1.73 4.65 -17.73
N ARG A 271 -2.74 3.98 -17.19
CA ARG A 271 -3.59 3.08 -17.96
C ARG A 271 -4.38 3.80 -19.05
N GLY A 272 -4.86 5.01 -18.76
CA GLY A 272 -5.56 5.85 -19.72
C GLY A 272 -4.69 6.31 -20.90
N PHE A 273 -3.40 6.55 -20.69
CA PHE A 273 -2.45 6.83 -21.79
C PHE A 273 -2.31 5.67 -22.78
N MET A 274 -2.56 4.44 -22.32
CA MET A 274 -2.48 3.23 -23.15
C MET A 274 -3.79 2.88 -23.87
N ALA A 275 -4.87 3.59 -23.58
CA ALA A 275 -6.18 3.32 -24.16
C ALA A 275 -6.44 4.24 -25.38
N PRO A 276 -6.75 3.70 -26.56
CA PRO A 276 -6.75 4.43 -27.84
C PRO A 276 -7.80 5.53 -27.98
N HIS A 277 -8.75 5.64 -27.03
CA HIS A 277 -9.87 6.59 -27.11
C HIS A 277 -9.89 7.62 -25.96
N MET A 278 -8.81 7.69 -25.17
CA MET A 278 -8.76 8.57 -24.01
C MET A 278 -8.26 9.98 -24.38
N ARG A 279 -8.81 11.01 -23.70
CA ARG A 279 -8.30 12.37 -23.85
C ARG A 279 -7.00 12.54 -23.07
N ILE A 280 -5.88 12.57 -23.77
CA ILE A 280 -4.53 12.69 -23.20
C ILE A 280 -4.41 13.87 -22.25
N SER A 281 -5.09 15.00 -22.53
CA SER A 281 -5.11 16.17 -21.65
C SER A 281 -5.63 15.85 -20.25
N HIS A 282 -6.66 15.01 -20.12
CA HIS A 282 -7.20 14.59 -18.83
C HIS A 282 -6.25 13.62 -18.12
N MET A 283 -5.56 12.76 -18.88
CA MET A 283 -4.55 11.86 -18.31
C MET A 283 -3.38 12.65 -17.72
N VAL A 284 -2.93 13.73 -18.38
CA VAL A 284 -1.93 14.65 -17.84
C VAL A 284 -2.40 15.25 -16.52
N ASP A 285 -3.63 15.77 -16.46
CA ASP A 285 -4.17 16.39 -15.25
C ASP A 285 -4.28 15.37 -14.10
N LEU A 286 -4.76 14.16 -14.38
CA LEU A 286 -4.83 13.09 -13.39
C LEU A 286 -3.45 12.61 -12.93
N THR A 287 -2.47 12.51 -13.83
CA THR A 287 -1.10 12.10 -13.47
C THR A 287 -0.49 13.08 -12.49
N TYR A 288 -0.45 14.38 -12.86
CA TYR A 288 0.19 15.38 -12.00
C TYR A 288 -0.61 15.67 -10.74
N GLY A 289 -1.94 15.65 -10.81
CA GLY A 289 -2.81 15.72 -9.63
C GLY A 289 -2.58 14.55 -8.69
N GLY A 290 -2.52 13.32 -9.23
CA GLY A 290 -2.21 12.11 -8.47
C GLY A 290 -0.81 12.15 -7.85
N LEU A 291 0.21 12.60 -8.60
CA LEU A 291 1.56 12.79 -8.08
C LEU A 291 1.62 13.85 -6.97
N CYS A 292 0.88 14.95 -7.09
CA CYS A 292 0.79 15.95 -6.02
C CYS A 292 0.23 15.33 -4.74
N VAL A 293 -0.83 14.55 -4.82
CA VAL A 293 -1.41 13.85 -3.66
C VAL A 293 -0.46 12.76 -3.14
N TYR A 294 0.20 11.99 -4.01
CA TYR A 294 1.19 10.99 -3.63
C TYR A 294 2.35 11.61 -2.84
N TYR A 295 2.94 12.72 -3.33
CA TYR A 295 4.03 13.38 -2.62
C TYR A 295 3.56 14.09 -1.34
N LEU A 296 2.30 14.53 -1.26
CA LEU A 296 1.72 14.96 0.00
C LEU A 296 1.76 13.82 1.02
N GLY A 297 1.38 12.59 0.61
CA GLY A 297 1.48 11.41 1.45
C GLY A 297 2.93 11.09 1.88
N ILE A 298 3.90 11.21 0.97
CA ILE A 298 5.34 11.08 1.27
C ILE A 298 5.80 12.14 2.31
N ILE A 299 5.35 13.39 2.17
CA ILE A 299 5.64 14.47 3.13
C ILE A 299 5.03 14.15 4.49
N LEU A 300 3.77 13.71 4.53
CA LEU A 300 3.10 13.30 5.77
C LEU A 300 3.83 12.13 6.44
N LEU A 301 4.27 11.14 5.66
CA LEU A 301 5.06 10.01 6.16
C LEU A 301 6.41 10.47 6.72
N SER A 302 7.04 11.50 6.13
CA SER A 302 8.32 12.03 6.59
C SER A 302 8.26 12.64 7.99
N PHE A 303 7.10 13.13 8.46
CA PHE A 303 6.93 13.57 9.84
C PHE A 303 7.07 12.44 10.87
N LYS A 304 6.96 11.19 10.42
CA LYS A 304 7.18 9.98 11.23
C LYS A 304 8.61 9.45 11.13
N SER A 305 9.45 10.03 10.30
CA SER A 305 10.84 9.64 10.12
C SER A 305 11.72 10.13 11.27
N LYS A 306 12.95 9.60 11.34
CA LYS A 306 13.99 10.09 12.26
C LYS A 306 14.14 11.62 12.11
N PRO A 307 14.49 12.35 13.18
CA PRO A 307 14.51 13.83 13.20
C PRO A 307 15.25 14.46 12.01
N GLN A 308 16.39 13.89 11.63
CA GLN A 308 17.21 14.35 10.51
C GLN A 308 16.56 14.27 9.13
N PHE A 309 15.53 13.42 8.98
CA PHE A 309 14.82 13.20 7.72
C PHE A 309 13.42 13.82 7.70
N LYS A 310 12.99 14.48 8.78
CA LYS A 310 11.67 15.12 8.81
C LYS A 310 11.55 16.18 7.72
N ALA A 311 10.36 16.29 7.15
CA ALA A 311 10.04 17.33 6.19
C ALA A 311 10.18 18.71 6.84
N GLY A 312 10.92 19.59 6.19
CA GLY A 312 10.97 21.02 6.49
C GLY A 312 10.32 21.82 5.37
N PHE A 313 10.31 23.15 5.51
CA PHE A 313 9.76 24.05 4.47
C PHE A 313 10.38 23.80 3.08
N ALA A 314 11.69 23.49 3.02
CA ALA A 314 12.37 23.18 1.77
C ALA A 314 11.82 21.93 1.04
N THR A 315 11.14 21.02 1.75
CA THR A 315 10.57 19.81 1.14
C THR A 315 9.41 20.11 0.19
N TRP A 316 8.70 21.23 0.40
CA TRP A 316 7.63 21.67 -0.49
C TRP A 316 8.11 22.07 -1.88
N LYS A 317 9.43 22.33 -2.05
CA LYS A 317 10.04 22.59 -3.37
C LYS A 317 9.81 21.45 -4.37
N ILE A 318 9.43 20.24 -3.89
CA ILE A 318 9.10 19.09 -4.74
C ILE A 318 7.94 19.39 -5.71
N TYR A 319 7.04 20.30 -5.35
CA TYR A 319 5.94 20.71 -6.21
C TYR A 319 6.38 21.58 -7.39
N LEU A 320 7.55 22.19 -7.35
CA LEU A 320 8.09 23.00 -8.45
C LEU A 320 8.36 22.16 -9.71
N PRO A 321 9.11 21.03 -9.67
CA PRO A 321 9.27 20.19 -10.84
C PRO A 321 7.97 19.55 -11.31
N LEU A 322 7.02 19.25 -10.41
CA LEU A 322 5.71 18.75 -10.82
C LEU A 322 4.91 19.80 -11.57
N LEU A 323 4.89 21.04 -11.09
CA LEU A 323 4.23 22.17 -11.78
C LEU A 323 4.89 22.44 -13.13
N ALA A 324 6.22 22.50 -13.19
CA ALA A 324 6.95 22.69 -14.43
C ALA A 324 6.68 21.56 -15.42
N GLY A 325 6.71 20.30 -14.97
CA GLY A 325 6.39 19.13 -15.78
C GLY A 325 4.95 19.17 -16.32
N TRP A 326 3.98 19.57 -15.50
CA TRP A 326 2.59 19.75 -15.93
C TRP A 326 2.47 20.81 -17.03
N LEU A 327 3.06 22.00 -16.84
CA LEU A 327 3.05 23.08 -17.82
C LEU A 327 3.69 22.67 -19.14
N LEU A 328 4.86 22.01 -19.09
CA LEU A 328 5.56 21.50 -20.27
C LEU A 328 4.77 20.40 -20.96
N SER A 329 4.12 19.50 -20.22
CA SER A 329 3.23 18.47 -20.77
C SER A 329 2.03 19.09 -21.49
N LYS A 330 1.41 20.12 -20.92
CA LYS A 330 0.33 20.87 -21.61
C LYS A 330 0.81 21.56 -22.88
N ARG A 331 2.04 22.07 -22.88
CA ARG A 331 2.66 22.65 -24.07
C ARG A 331 2.92 21.59 -25.16
N ALA A 332 3.47 20.42 -24.77
CA ALA A 332 3.72 19.30 -25.67
C ALA A 332 2.43 18.78 -26.33
N LEU A 333 1.32 18.75 -25.58
CA LEU A 333 0.00 18.41 -26.12
C LEU A 333 -0.46 19.39 -27.19
N GLY A 334 -0.13 20.67 -27.05
CA GLY A 334 -0.40 21.67 -28.10
C GLY A 334 0.36 21.38 -29.39
N MET A 335 1.51 20.69 -29.31
CA MET A 335 2.30 20.20 -30.45
C MET A 335 1.88 18.81 -30.92
N ARG A 336 0.89 18.20 -30.30
CA ARG A 336 0.42 16.81 -30.53
C ARG A 336 1.50 15.74 -30.32
N ASP A 337 2.50 16.01 -29.49
CA ASP A 337 3.59 15.10 -29.19
C ASP A 337 3.34 14.40 -27.85
N VAL A 338 2.83 13.19 -27.93
CA VAL A 338 2.48 12.37 -26.75
C VAL A 338 3.73 11.79 -26.08
N GLU A 339 4.76 11.44 -26.87
CA GLU A 339 6.03 10.91 -26.35
C GLU A 339 6.73 11.98 -25.48
N LEU A 340 6.72 13.22 -25.93
CA LEU A 340 7.26 14.33 -25.14
C LEU A 340 6.49 14.51 -23.83
N VAL A 341 5.17 14.32 -23.81
CA VAL A 341 4.37 14.36 -22.56
C VAL A 341 4.83 13.30 -21.57
N ARG A 342 5.00 12.07 -22.03
CA ARG A 342 5.47 10.95 -21.18
C ARG A 342 6.88 11.20 -20.64
N LEU A 343 7.76 11.69 -21.48
CA LEU A 343 9.11 12.07 -21.08
C LEU A 343 9.11 13.17 -20.01
N MET A 344 8.23 14.16 -20.11
CA MET A 344 8.07 15.22 -19.11
C MET A 344 7.62 14.68 -17.75
N VAL A 345 6.76 13.65 -17.72
CA VAL A 345 6.37 12.98 -16.47
C VAL A 345 7.58 12.30 -15.83
N VAL A 346 8.38 11.57 -16.60
CA VAL A 346 9.60 10.91 -16.10
C VAL A 346 10.60 11.92 -15.55
N ILE A 347 10.87 12.99 -16.30
CA ILE A 347 11.79 14.05 -15.88
C ILE A 347 11.31 14.71 -14.59
N ALA A 348 10.02 15.05 -14.48
CA ALA A 348 9.44 15.65 -13.29
C ALA A 348 9.59 14.72 -12.06
N LEU A 349 9.37 13.41 -12.23
CA LEU A 349 9.57 12.41 -11.16
C LEU A 349 11.04 12.31 -10.73
N ILE A 350 11.99 12.27 -11.66
CA ILE A 350 13.41 12.20 -11.34
C ILE A 350 13.83 13.42 -10.52
N PHE A 351 13.45 14.63 -10.96
CA PHE A 351 13.78 15.88 -10.24
C PHE A 351 13.06 15.95 -8.88
N ALA A 352 11.80 15.54 -8.81
CA ALA A 352 11.06 15.47 -7.56
C ALA A 352 11.75 14.50 -6.57
N GLY A 353 12.18 13.33 -7.05
CA GLY A 353 12.87 12.33 -6.25
C GLY A 353 14.22 12.78 -5.73
N GLN A 354 15.01 13.49 -6.56
CA GLN A 354 16.33 14.00 -6.14
C GLN A 354 16.24 14.91 -4.90
N LEU A 355 15.17 15.70 -4.76
CA LEU A 355 14.96 16.55 -3.60
C LEU A 355 14.75 15.75 -2.29
N PHE A 356 14.30 14.50 -2.38
CA PHE A 356 14.19 13.60 -1.23
C PHE A 356 15.43 12.75 -1.00
N LEU A 357 16.03 12.22 -2.08
CA LEU A 357 17.14 11.28 -1.98
C LEU A 357 18.44 11.96 -1.54
N LEU A 358 18.65 13.22 -1.94
CA LEU A 358 19.87 13.98 -1.67
C LEU A 358 19.93 14.61 -0.26
N LYS A 359 18.92 14.47 0.59
CA LYS A 359 19.03 14.85 1.98
C LYS A 359 20.05 13.93 2.66
N LYS A 360 21.33 14.36 2.64
CA LYS A 360 22.38 13.69 3.42
C LYS A 360 21.97 13.64 4.88
N PRO A 361 22.19 12.53 5.59
CA PRO A 361 22.07 12.54 7.03
C PRO A 361 22.99 13.65 7.56
N GLU A 362 22.43 14.57 8.31
CA GLU A 362 23.23 15.49 9.11
C GLU A 362 24.15 14.60 9.94
N LYS A 363 25.46 14.82 9.88
CA LYS A 363 26.41 14.01 10.64
C LYS A 363 25.91 13.96 12.07
N GLU A 364 25.71 12.76 12.60
CA GLU A 364 25.49 12.61 14.04
C GLU A 364 26.59 13.44 14.73
N PRO A 365 26.26 14.33 15.64
CA PRO A 365 27.27 15.01 16.43
C PRO A 365 28.14 13.91 17.02
N ALA A 366 29.45 14.02 16.80
CA ALA A 366 30.40 13.05 17.34
C ALA A 366 30.05 12.85 18.81
N PRO A 367 29.98 11.60 19.33
CA PRO A 367 29.66 11.37 20.72
C PRO A 367 30.58 12.27 21.54
N SER A 368 29.99 13.17 22.33
CA SER A 368 30.73 14.07 23.21
C SER A 368 31.60 13.19 24.09
N LEU A 369 32.92 13.38 24.02
CA LEU A 369 33.94 12.69 24.81
C LEU A 369 33.85 13.02 26.32
N GLU A 370 32.75 13.62 26.78
CA GLU A 370 32.48 13.93 28.19
C GLU A 370 31.90 12.73 28.95
N GLY A 371 32.48 11.56 28.79
CA GLY A 371 32.05 10.35 29.48
C GLY A 371 32.99 9.17 29.28
N ALA A 372 34.19 9.43 28.82
CA ALA A 372 35.20 8.35 28.80
C ALA A 372 35.56 7.99 30.25
N PRO A 373 35.25 6.77 30.74
CA PRO A 373 35.80 6.31 32.01
C PRO A 373 37.31 6.34 31.92
N ALA A 374 37.95 6.83 32.97
CA ALA A 374 39.40 6.93 33.08
C ALA A 374 40.07 5.61 32.66
N GLN A 375 41.12 5.72 31.85
CA GLN A 375 41.96 4.60 31.42
C GLN A 375 42.45 3.80 32.65
N GLY A 376 41.79 2.70 32.97
CA GLY A 376 42.20 1.82 34.07
C GLY A 376 41.86 0.34 33.83
N ASP A 377 41.01 0.02 32.86
CA ASP A 377 40.47 -1.35 32.81
C ASP A 377 40.50 -2.02 31.42
N GLN A 378 41.37 -1.54 30.50
CA GLN A 378 41.51 -2.19 29.18
C GLN A 378 42.33 -3.50 29.19
N GLY A 379 43.08 -3.79 30.26
CA GLY A 379 43.84 -5.02 30.39
C GLY A 379 42.98 -6.27 30.65
N GLN A 380 41.93 -6.12 31.47
CA GLN A 380 41.07 -7.26 31.83
C GLN A 380 40.01 -7.61 30.78
N ALA A 381 39.62 -6.66 29.96
CA ALA A 381 38.64 -6.89 28.86
C ALA A 381 39.26 -7.63 27.66
N LEU A 382 40.57 -7.49 27.43
CA LEU A 382 41.27 -8.21 26.36
C LEU A 382 41.55 -9.69 26.76
N GLU A 383 41.90 -9.94 28.03
CA GLU A 383 42.10 -11.32 28.52
C GLU A 383 40.79 -12.14 28.55
N ALA A 384 39.67 -11.49 28.91
CA ALA A 384 38.36 -12.15 28.89
C ALA A 384 37.83 -12.44 27.46
N ALA A 385 38.24 -11.64 26.47
CA ALA A 385 37.86 -11.86 25.06
C ALA A 385 38.69 -12.95 24.40
N GLU A 386 39.93 -13.16 24.85
CA GLU A 386 40.83 -14.20 24.34
C GLU A 386 40.49 -15.58 24.94
N GLU A 387 40.02 -15.64 26.18
CA GLU A 387 39.57 -16.88 26.84
C GLU A 387 38.23 -17.41 26.24
N VAL A 388 37.32 -16.54 25.81
CA VAL A 388 36.07 -16.94 25.14
C VAL A 388 36.28 -17.38 23.68
N ALA A 389 37.35 -16.95 23.04
CA ALA A 389 37.66 -17.35 21.66
C ALA A 389 38.31 -18.74 21.57
N LEU A 390 38.83 -19.28 22.67
CA LEU A 390 39.49 -20.62 22.73
C LEU A 390 38.53 -21.75 23.06
N GLU A 391 37.27 -21.46 23.45
CA GLU A 391 36.29 -22.50 23.89
C GLU A 391 35.26 -22.89 22.80
N ILE A 392 35.40 -22.40 21.57
CA ILE A 392 34.54 -22.82 20.47
C ILE A 392 35.28 -23.83 19.58
N GLU A 393 35.39 -25.06 20.03
CA GLU A 393 35.66 -26.19 19.13
C GLU A 393 34.37 -26.48 18.32
N PRO A 394 34.46 -26.63 16.99
CA PRO A 394 33.30 -26.99 16.16
C PRO A 394 32.84 -28.40 16.47
N THR A 395 31.57 -28.57 16.79
CA THR A 395 30.96 -29.88 17.04
C THR A 395 31.01 -30.77 15.81
N GLU A 396 31.26 -32.07 15.99
CA GLU A 396 31.36 -33.11 14.94
C GLU A 396 30.17 -33.13 13.94
N SER A 397 29.03 -32.49 14.25
CA SER A 397 27.89 -32.41 13.37
C SER A 397 28.06 -31.41 12.20
N GLU A 398 28.96 -30.42 12.29
CA GLU A 398 29.22 -29.48 11.20
C GLU A 398 30.23 -29.99 10.17
N LEU A 399 31.09 -30.92 10.55
CA LEU A 399 32.01 -31.61 9.65
C LEU A 399 31.30 -32.61 8.74
N ALA A 400 30.26 -33.28 9.22
CA ALA A 400 29.49 -34.24 8.44
C ALA A 400 28.64 -33.59 7.31
N THR A 401 28.27 -32.34 7.49
CA THR A 401 27.46 -31.61 6.47
C THR A 401 28.30 -31.09 5.30
N ARG A 402 29.61 -30.94 5.46
CA ARG A 402 30.51 -30.50 4.39
C ARG A 402 30.96 -31.63 3.46
N GLU A 403 31.05 -32.89 3.93
CA GLU A 403 31.43 -34.04 3.10
C GLU A 403 30.29 -34.52 2.19
N VAL A 404 29.00 -34.30 2.55
CA VAL A 404 27.85 -34.73 1.74
C VAL A 404 27.58 -33.74 0.56
N SER A 405 28.09 -32.53 0.63
CA SER A 405 27.91 -31.53 -0.48
C SER A 405 28.95 -31.66 -1.60
N ALA A 406 29.99 -32.45 -1.44
CA ALA A 406 31.06 -32.63 -2.45
C ALA A 406 30.88 -33.85 -3.38
N ALA A 407 29.87 -34.71 -3.15
CA ALA A 407 29.72 -35.99 -3.82
C ALA A 407 28.58 -36.09 -4.86
N HIS A 408 27.93 -34.99 -5.24
CA HIS A 408 26.86 -35.02 -6.26
C HIS A 408 27.10 -33.97 -7.34
N THR A 409 27.95 -34.33 -8.33
CA THR A 409 27.94 -33.77 -9.69
C THR A 409 27.31 -34.83 -10.60
N PRO A 410 26.15 -34.63 -11.21
CA PRO A 410 25.64 -35.58 -12.20
C PRO A 410 26.30 -35.31 -13.55
N GLU A 411 26.90 -36.38 -14.10
CA GLU A 411 27.33 -36.47 -15.50
C GLU A 411 26.17 -36.20 -16.45
N ALA A 412 26.47 -35.42 -17.49
CA ALA A 412 25.58 -35.17 -18.61
C ALA A 412 25.37 -36.46 -19.42
N GLN A 413 24.16 -37.00 -19.42
CA GLN A 413 23.72 -37.98 -20.41
C GLN A 413 23.07 -37.28 -21.61
N GLU A 414 23.79 -37.34 -22.69
CA GLU A 414 23.37 -37.06 -24.06
C GLU A 414 22.26 -38.04 -24.45
N GLN A 415 21.01 -37.57 -24.62
CA GLN A 415 19.93 -38.36 -25.24
C GLN A 415 19.47 -37.73 -26.54
N ALA A 416 19.58 -38.54 -27.58
CA ALA A 416 19.26 -38.31 -28.97
C ALA A 416 17.79 -37.92 -29.21
N ALA A 417 17.57 -37.01 -30.15
CA ALA A 417 16.27 -36.60 -30.66
C ALA A 417 15.60 -37.67 -31.52
N PRO A 418 14.29 -37.88 -31.44
CA PRO A 418 13.55 -38.70 -32.42
C PRO A 418 13.22 -37.88 -33.69
N PRO A 419 12.99 -38.54 -34.83
CA PRO A 419 12.89 -37.90 -36.13
C PRO A 419 11.51 -37.25 -36.40
N ALA A 420 11.55 -36.23 -37.26
CA ALA A 420 10.41 -35.46 -37.72
C ALA A 420 9.40 -36.29 -38.52
N GLU A 421 8.12 -36.21 -38.17
CA GLU A 421 7.00 -36.67 -38.99
C GLU A 421 6.57 -35.61 -40.00
N SER A 422 6.31 -36.07 -41.22
CA SER A 422 5.88 -35.30 -42.38
C SER A 422 4.43 -34.82 -42.28
N PRO A 423 4.05 -33.71 -42.92
CA PRO A 423 2.67 -33.23 -42.95
C PRO A 423 1.82 -33.98 -43.95
N ALA A 424 0.59 -34.38 -43.56
CA ALA A 424 -0.44 -34.92 -44.42
C ALA A 424 -1.21 -33.79 -45.15
N PRO A 425 -1.82 -34.07 -46.32
CA PRO A 425 -2.31 -33.06 -47.23
C PRO A 425 -3.73 -32.57 -46.90
N SER A 426 -4.00 -31.31 -47.30
CA SER A 426 -5.30 -30.65 -47.33
C SER A 426 -6.30 -31.38 -48.23
N GLN A 427 -7.53 -31.58 -47.78
CA GLN A 427 -8.71 -31.77 -48.61
C GLN A 427 -9.78 -30.74 -48.24
N ASP A 428 -10.18 -29.99 -49.28
CA ASP A 428 -11.41 -29.23 -49.58
C ASP A 428 -12.10 -28.41 -48.48
#